data_34159ee44e1eb76c3b579508922d0335
#
_entry.id   34159ee44e1eb76c3b579508922d0335
#
_cell.length_a   1.000
_cell.length_b   1.000
_cell.length_c   1.000
_cell.angle_alpha   90.00
_cell.angle_beta   90.00
_cell.angle_gamma   90.00
#
_symmetry.space_group_name_H-M   'P 1'
#
loop_
_entity.id
_entity.type
_entity.pdbx_description
1 polymer ?
#
loop_
_entity_poly.entity_id
_entity_poly.type
_entity_poly.pdbx_seq_one_letter_code
_entity_poly.pdbx_strand_id
1 'polypeptide(L)'
;MHVFSGPSGLKGDKNPIIFVHGTGMDHTVWTLFTRYFLRHGRDVISIDLPGHGKSNGPLLSSIESLSASLTKYLDSRNVDKFSIVGHSMGSLIALETAASQTDRVNSLVMIGTAFPMAVSEALLNLAKENDPKAIDILTFMSFSTDARIGNNKNPGMWMTEGTRRLMQRSDKNVIFNDLLACSNFVDGLTKAKKIKAKALLILGENDYLTPKNKAKELIENFKSVSVKEIKGSGHSLMIENPNLVLDYLAEVL
;
A
#
# COMPACT_ATOMS: atom_id res chain seq x y z
N MET A 1 -6.54 -16.22 -2.02
CA MET A 1 -5.88 -14.94 -2.37
C MET A 1 -5.53 -14.96 -3.86
N HIS A 2 -6.02 -14.02 -4.62
CA HIS A 2 -5.61 -13.83 -6.02
C HIS A 2 -4.30 -13.06 -6.06
N VAL A 3 -3.41 -13.43 -7.00
CA VAL A 3 -2.12 -12.77 -7.19
C VAL A 3 -1.82 -12.64 -8.66
N PHE A 4 -1.13 -11.56 -9.00
CA PHE A 4 -0.50 -11.38 -10.30
C PHE A 4 1.03 -11.46 -10.13
N SER A 5 1.64 -12.44 -10.80
CA SER A 5 3.09 -12.66 -10.80
C SER A 5 3.67 -12.74 -12.23
N GLY A 6 2.97 -12.11 -13.18
CA GLY A 6 3.31 -12.15 -14.60
C GLY A 6 2.82 -13.41 -15.31
N PRO A 7 2.94 -13.46 -16.65
CA PRO A 7 2.42 -14.57 -17.45
C PRO A 7 3.14 -15.90 -17.21
N SER A 8 4.38 -15.86 -16.73
CA SER A 8 5.20 -17.07 -16.48
C SER A 8 5.18 -17.53 -15.02
N GLY A 9 4.42 -16.84 -14.14
CA GLY A 9 4.48 -17.10 -12.70
C GLY A 9 5.83 -16.76 -12.07
N LEU A 10 6.11 -17.34 -10.90
CA LEU A 10 7.39 -17.16 -10.21
C LEU A 10 8.47 -18.02 -10.89
N LYS A 11 9.64 -17.44 -11.11
CA LYS A 11 10.80 -18.08 -11.78
C LYS A 11 11.87 -18.59 -10.82
N GLY A 12 11.64 -18.41 -9.51
CA GLY A 12 12.56 -18.86 -8.46
C GLY A 12 13.53 -17.80 -7.97
N ASP A 13 13.20 -16.51 -8.12
CA ASP A 13 13.92 -15.43 -7.42
C ASP A 13 13.89 -15.70 -5.90
N LYS A 14 15.05 -15.72 -5.28
CA LYS A 14 15.19 -15.96 -3.84
C LYS A 14 14.67 -14.81 -2.98
N ASN A 15 14.32 -13.67 -3.59
CA ASN A 15 13.81 -12.48 -2.92
C ASN A 15 12.72 -11.78 -3.76
N PRO A 16 11.57 -12.44 -4.01
CA PRO A 16 10.49 -11.82 -4.78
C PRO A 16 9.99 -10.53 -4.11
N ILE A 17 9.45 -9.64 -4.92
CA ILE A 17 8.89 -8.37 -4.46
C ILE A 17 7.39 -8.53 -4.27
N ILE A 18 6.91 -8.27 -3.05
CA ILE A 18 5.50 -8.34 -2.70
C ILE A 18 4.91 -6.93 -2.74
N PHE A 19 3.85 -6.70 -3.52
CA PHE A 19 3.11 -5.44 -3.57
C PHE A 19 1.76 -5.58 -2.90
N VAL A 20 1.48 -4.71 -1.92
CA VAL A 20 0.24 -4.68 -1.12
C VAL A 20 -0.47 -3.35 -1.35
N HIS A 21 -1.69 -3.42 -1.88
CA HIS A 21 -2.52 -2.24 -2.19
C HIS A 21 -3.13 -1.57 -0.95
N GLY A 22 -3.65 -0.36 -1.13
CA GLY A 22 -4.38 0.40 -0.12
C GLY A 22 -5.87 0.11 -0.09
N THR A 23 -6.58 0.87 0.76
CA THR A 23 -8.04 0.80 0.99
C THR A 23 -8.84 0.81 -0.31
N GLY A 24 -9.74 -0.16 -0.47
CA GLY A 24 -10.69 -0.27 -1.58
C GLY A 24 -10.04 -0.46 -2.96
N MET A 25 -8.74 -0.79 -3.01
CA MET A 25 -7.98 -0.99 -4.24
C MET A 25 -7.79 -2.49 -4.54
N ASP A 26 -7.03 -2.78 -5.59
CA ASP A 26 -6.60 -4.12 -5.99
C ASP A 26 -5.17 -4.10 -6.56
N HIS A 27 -4.64 -5.27 -6.95
CA HIS A 27 -3.29 -5.41 -7.51
C HIS A 27 -2.99 -4.51 -8.71
N THR A 28 -4.02 -4.02 -9.42
CA THR A 28 -3.82 -3.26 -10.66
C THR A 28 -3.17 -1.90 -10.45
N VAL A 29 -3.23 -1.34 -9.22
CA VAL A 29 -2.51 -0.10 -8.87
C VAL A 29 -0.99 -0.25 -9.03
N TRP A 30 -0.48 -1.47 -9.00
CA TRP A 30 0.93 -1.82 -9.11
C TRP A 30 1.37 -2.21 -10.51
N THR A 31 0.49 -2.12 -11.53
CA THR A 31 0.74 -2.63 -12.88
C THR A 31 2.04 -2.11 -13.49
N LEU A 32 2.34 -0.81 -13.35
CA LEU A 32 3.57 -0.22 -13.89
C LEU A 32 4.82 -0.83 -13.24
N PHE A 33 4.84 -0.88 -11.91
CA PHE A 33 5.95 -1.39 -11.11
C PHE A 33 6.16 -2.89 -11.34
N THR A 34 5.08 -3.65 -11.33
CA THR A 34 5.11 -5.08 -11.61
C THR A 34 5.72 -5.38 -12.98
N ARG A 35 5.30 -4.64 -14.02
CA ARG A 35 5.85 -4.81 -15.37
C ARG A 35 7.33 -4.46 -15.45
N TYR A 36 7.73 -3.39 -14.76
CA TYR A 36 9.13 -2.98 -14.72
C TYR A 36 10.01 -4.07 -14.09
N PHE A 37 9.71 -4.50 -12.87
CA PHE A 37 10.52 -5.48 -12.16
C PHE A 37 10.53 -6.86 -12.86
N LEU A 38 9.41 -7.29 -13.43
CA LEU A 38 9.36 -8.53 -14.24
C LEU A 38 10.27 -8.45 -15.48
N ARG A 39 10.32 -7.30 -16.17
CA ARG A 39 11.22 -7.10 -17.31
C ARG A 39 12.69 -7.08 -16.91
N HIS A 40 12.98 -6.69 -15.66
CA HIS A 40 14.33 -6.71 -15.11
C HIS A 40 14.68 -8.02 -14.38
N GLY A 41 13.91 -9.08 -14.64
CA GLY A 41 14.23 -10.42 -14.17
C GLY A 41 13.88 -10.72 -12.71
N ARG A 42 13.14 -9.83 -12.03
CA ARG A 42 12.69 -10.03 -10.65
C ARG A 42 11.35 -10.76 -10.62
N ASP A 43 11.18 -11.65 -9.66
CA ASP A 43 9.87 -12.21 -9.37
C ASP A 43 9.04 -11.18 -8.55
N VAL A 44 7.77 -11.07 -8.92
CA VAL A 44 6.83 -10.14 -8.30
C VAL A 44 5.57 -10.89 -7.89
N ILE A 45 5.05 -10.55 -6.71
CA ILE A 45 3.76 -11.01 -6.19
C ILE A 45 2.91 -9.77 -5.87
N SER A 46 2.06 -9.37 -6.79
CA SER A 46 1.10 -8.28 -6.57
C SER A 46 -0.24 -8.88 -6.18
N ILE A 47 -0.70 -8.62 -4.95
CA ILE A 47 -1.83 -9.32 -4.35
C ILE A 47 -3.13 -8.56 -4.44
N ASP A 48 -4.24 -9.29 -4.51
CA ASP A 48 -5.54 -8.83 -4.06
C ASP A 48 -5.77 -9.36 -2.65
N LEU A 49 -5.93 -8.48 -1.68
CA LEU A 49 -6.24 -8.86 -0.30
C LEU A 49 -7.55 -9.66 -0.22
N PRO A 50 -7.79 -10.47 0.81
CA PRO A 50 -9.06 -11.20 0.97
C PRO A 50 -10.27 -10.26 0.88
N GLY A 51 -11.23 -10.61 0.02
CA GLY A 51 -12.41 -9.79 -0.27
C GLY A 51 -12.19 -8.60 -1.22
N HIS A 52 -10.99 -8.46 -1.80
CA HIS A 52 -10.68 -7.39 -2.77
C HIS A 52 -10.43 -7.95 -4.17
N GLY A 53 -10.69 -7.13 -5.18
CA GLY A 53 -10.38 -7.41 -6.57
C GLY A 53 -10.93 -8.76 -7.03
N LYS A 54 -10.04 -9.71 -7.32
CA LYS A 54 -10.39 -11.08 -7.73
C LYS A 54 -10.21 -12.11 -6.60
N SER A 55 -9.83 -11.67 -5.41
CA SER A 55 -9.70 -12.55 -4.25
C SER A 55 -11.06 -12.89 -3.66
N ASN A 56 -11.34 -14.19 -3.58
CA ASN A 56 -12.47 -14.70 -2.81
C ASN A 56 -12.14 -14.71 -1.30
N GLY A 57 -13.18 -14.79 -0.48
CA GLY A 57 -13.04 -14.95 0.95
C GLY A 57 -13.67 -13.81 1.75
N PRO A 58 -13.79 -13.99 3.06
CA PRO A 58 -14.33 -12.95 3.91
C PRO A 58 -13.37 -11.76 3.99
N LEU A 59 -13.93 -10.56 4.19
CA LEU A 59 -13.18 -9.41 4.62
C LEU A 59 -12.51 -9.69 5.97
N LEU A 60 -11.23 -9.35 6.07
CA LEU A 60 -10.48 -9.45 7.31
C LEU A 60 -10.45 -8.08 7.98
N SER A 61 -10.80 -8.02 9.26
CA SER A 61 -11.13 -6.78 9.97
C SER A 61 -9.94 -6.15 10.71
N SER A 62 -8.72 -6.67 10.55
CA SER A 62 -7.55 -6.08 11.19
C SER A 62 -6.29 -6.21 10.32
N ILE A 63 -5.34 -5.31 10.53
CA ILE A 63 -4.03 -5.31 9.86
C ILE A 63 -3.29 -6.62 10.15
N GLU A 64 -3.37 -7.12 11.38
CA GLU A 64 -2.72 -8.37 11.80
C GLU A 64 -3.30 -9.58 11.05
N SER A 65 -4.61 -9.64 10.90
CA SER A 65 -5.26 -10.75 10.17
C SER A 65 -4.95 -10.71 8.67
N LEU A 66 -4.85 -9.52 8.08
CA LEU A 66 -4.44 -9.33 6.68
C LEU A 66 -2.97 -9.75 6.49
N SER A 67 -2.07 -9.37 7.41
CA SER A 67 -0.67 -9.80 7.42
C SER A 67 -0.52 -11.32 7.58
N ALA A 68 -1.29 -11.93 8.50
CA ALA A 68 -1.28 -13.37 8.71
C ALA A 68 -1.77 -14.13 7.46
N SER A 69 -2.80 -13.61 6.77
CA SER A 69 -3.29 -14.18 5.51
C SER A 69 -2.24 -14.11 4.40
N LEU A 70 -1.50 -13.00 4.29
CA LEU A 70 -0.38 -12.85 3.36
C LEU A 70 0.74 -13.85 3.68
N THR A 71 1.15 -13.95 4.94
CA THR A 71 2.19 -14.89 5.39
C THR A 71 1.81 -16.33 5.06
N LYS A 72 0.56 -16.75 5.34
CA LYS A 72 0.06 -18.07 4.99
C LYS A 72 0.11 -18.34 3.48
N TYR A 73 -0.17 -17.33 2.65
CA TYR A 73 -0.04 -17.46 1.20
C TYR A 73 1.43 -17.67 0.80
N LEU A 74 2.37 -16.87 1.34
CA LEU A 74 3.79 -16.98 1.05
C LEU A 74 4.35 -18.35 1.47
N ASP A 75 3.91 -18.88 2.62
CA ASP A 75 4.27 -20.22 3.09
C ASP A 75 3.80 -21.32 2.12
N SER A 76 2.56 -21.19 1.63
CA SER A 76 2.00 -22.13 0.64
C SER A 76 2.74 -22.13 -0.71
N ARG A 77 3.54 -21.10 -0.97
CA ARG A 77 4.36 -20.94 -2.18
C ARG A 77 5.85 -21.18 -1.94
N ASN A 78 6.23 -21.60 -0.72
CA ASN A 78 7.61 -21.81 -0.28
C ASN A 78 8.51 -20.58 -0.50
N VAL A 79 7.97 -19.37 -0.22
CA VAL A 79 8.72 -18.11 -0.28
C VAL A 79 9.42 -17.87 1.04
N ASP A 80 10.72 -18.16 1.11
CA ASP A 80 11.50 -18.02 2.35
C ASP A 80 11.91 -16.59 2.64
N LYS A 81 12.37 -15.87 1.64
CA LYS A 81 12.80 -14.46 1.74
C LYS A 81 12.01 -13.62 0.75
N PHE A 82 11.75 -12.37 1.09
CA PHE A 82 11.05 -11.43 0.23
C PHE A 82 11.32 -9.98 0.60
N SER A 83 11.06 -9.07 -0.33
CA SER A 83 10.93 -7.65 -0.09
C SER A 83 9.45 -7.28 -0.17
N ILE A 84 8.99 -6.34 0.66
CA ILE A 84 7.58 -5.95 0.72
C ILE A 84 7.39 -4.45 0.55
N VAL A 85 6.45 -4.09 -0.31
CA VAL A 85 6.04 -2.71 -0.63
C VAL A 85 4.55 -2.58 -0.35
N GLY A 86 4.19 -1.64 0.50
CA GLY A 86 2.79 -1.35 0.80
C GLY A 86 2.44 0.12 0.62
N HIS A 87 1.23 0.39 0.14
CA HIS A 87 0.69 1.74 0.03
C HIS A 87 -0.48 1.94 0.99
N SER A 88 -0.50 3.05 1.72
CA SER A 88 -1.60 3.42 2.62
C SER A 88 -1.88 2.28 3.64
N MET A 89 -3.10 1.74 3.72
CA MET A 89 -3.40 0.54 4.50
C MET A 89 -2.38 -0.59 4.26
N GLY A 90 -1.99 -0.82 3.00
CA GLY A 90 -0.98 -1.81 2.64
C GLY A 90 0.38 -1.53 3.29
N SER A 91 0.71 -0.28 3.62
CA SER A 91 1.94 0.07 4.34
C SER A 91 1.92 -0.42 5.79
N LEU A 92 0.76 -0.39 6.45
CA LEU A 92 0.58 -0.94 7.80
C LEU A 92 0.66 -2.47 7.78
N ILE A 93 0.06 -3.10 6.74
CA ILE A 93 0.17 -4.56 6.54
C ILE A 93 1.63 -4.96 6.29
N ALA A 94 2.36 -4.18 5.50
CA ALA A 94 3.78 -4.41 5.24
C ALA A 94 4.62 -4.27 6.51
N LEU A 95 4.35 -3.26 7.35
CA LEU A 95 4.99 -3.05 8.64
C LEU A 95 4.73 -4.23 9.59
N GLU A 96 3.47 -4.65 9.73
CA GLU A 96 3.08 -5.81 10.56
C GLU A 96 3.76 -7.09 10.08
N THR A 97 3.76 -7.32 8.76
CA THR A 97 4.41 -8.49 8.16
C THR A 97 5.92 -8.47 8.41
N ALA A 98 6.58 -7.34 8.22
CA ALA A 98 8.02 -7.22 8.45
C ALA A 98 8.40 -7.37 9.93
N ALA A 99 7.55 -6.94 10.84
CA ALA A 99 7.76 -7.08 12.28
C ALA A 99 7.54 -8.51 12.79
N SER A 100 6.59 -9.24 12.17
CA SER A 100 6.31 -10.64 12.52
C SER A 100 7.24 -11.64 11.81
N GLN A 101 7.82 -11.25 10.66
CA GLN A 101 8.68 -12.08 9.79
C GLN A 101 10.09 -11.50 9.67
N THR A 102 10.68 -11.04 10.78
CA THR A 102 11.93 -10.25 10.81
C THR A 102 13.11 -10.90 10.10
N ASP A 103 13.16 -12.23 10.04
CA ASP A 103 14.25 -12.97 9.42
C ASP A 103 13.97 -13.29 7.94
N ARG A 104 12.76 -13.03 7.45
CA ARG A 104 12.32 -13.30 6.06
C ARG A 104 12.29 -12.04 5.20
N VAL A 105 12.10 -10.86 5.80
CA VAL A 105 11.95 -9.60 5.07
C VAL A 105 13.30 -8.93 4.87
N ASN A 106 13.71 -8.77 3.60
CA ASN A 106 14.97 -8.12 3.24
C ASN A 106 14.81 -6.59 3.14
N SER A 107 13.73 -6.13 2.52
CA SER A 107 13.42 -4.70 2.40
C SER A 107 11.95 -4.44 2.71
N LEU A 108 11.68 -3.36 3.43
CA LEU A 108 10.34 -2.84 3.73
C LEU A 108 10.20 -1.46 3.10
N VAL A 109 9.22 -1.29 2.20
CA VAL A 109 8.89 0.03 1.65
C VAL A 109 7.46 0.39 2.02
N MET A 110 7.29 1.57 2.60
CA MET A 110 6.01 2.13 3.02
C MET A 110 5.73 3.42 2.24
N ILE A 111 4.69 3.42 1.42
CA ILE A 111 4.33 4.56 0.54
C ILE A 111 3.04 5.18 1.06
N GLY A 112 3.01 6.50 1.27
CA GLY A 112 1.83 7.20 1.78
C GLY A 112 1.39 6.62 3.12
N THR A 113 2.22 6.76 4.14
CA THR A 113 2.00 6.16 5.47
C THR A 113 1.98 7.19 6.58
N ALA A 114 1.24 6.89 7.64
CA ALA A 114 1.22 7.64 8.89
C ALA A 114 0.94 6.69 10.06
N PHE A 115 1.22 7.14 11.28
CA PHE A 115 0.81 6.42 12.48
C PHE A 115 0.58 7.38 13.65
N PRO A 116 -0.58 7.26 14.36
CA PRO A 116 -1.71 6.40 14.02
C PRO A 116 -2.37 6.81 12.69
N MET A 117 -2.94 5.84 11.97
CA MET A 117 -3.70 6.07 10.74
C MET A 117 -5.20 6.16 11.08
N ALA A 118 -5.53 7.14 11.92
CA ALA A 118 -6.88 7.36 12.41
C ALA A 118 -7.78 7.93 11.30
N VAL A 119 -8.97 7.38 11.18
CA VAL A 119 -10.01 7.82 10.24
C VAL A 119 -11.10 8.56 11.01
N SER A 120 -11.60 9.67 10.46
CA SER A 120 -12.67 10.43 11.08
C SER A 120 -13.97 9.63 11.17
N GLU A 121 -14.72 9.81 12.26
CA GLU A 121 -16.01 9.15 12.45
C GLU A 121 -17.00 9.44 11.31
N ALA A 122 -16.99 10.65 10.78
CA ALA A 122 -17.82 11.05 9.65
C ALA A 122 -17.53 10.21 8.41
N LEU A 123 -16.25 9.97 8.07
CA LEU A 123 -15.87 9.13 6.93
C LEU A 123 -16.20 7.65 7.18
N LEU A 124 -15.98 7.16 8.40
CA LEU A 124 -16.35 5.80 8.79
C LEU A 124 -17.85 5.56 8.66
N ASN A 125 -18.69 6.50 9.07
CA ASN A 125 -20.13 6.39 8.95
C ASN A 125 -20.59 6.37 7.48
N LEU A 126 -20.08 7.25 6.64
CA LEU A 126 -20.35 7.22 5.19
C LEU A 126 -19.95 5.87 4.57
N ALA A 127 -18.76 5.38 4.90
CA ALA A 127 -18.28 4.09 4.39
C ALA A 127 -19.13 2.91 4.89
N LYS A 128 -19.58 2.93 6.14
CA LYS A 128 -20.46 1.92 6.72
C LYS A 128 -21.80 1.82 6.01
N GLU A 129 -22.37 2.97 5.64
CA GLU A 129 -23.61 3.04 4.87
C GLU A 129 -23.40 2.75 3.37
N ASN A 130 -22.16 2.51 2.93
CA ASN A 130 -21.76 2.41 1.53
C ASN A 130 -22.19 3.65 0.72
N ASP A 131 -22.18 4.84 1.33
CA ASP A 131 -22.47 6.09 0.66
C ASP A 131 -21.36 6.41 -0.36
N PRO A 132 -21.67 6.65 -1.64
CA PRO A 132 -20.68 7.02 -2.67
C PRO A 132 -19.79 8.21 -2.29
N LYS A 133 -20.28 9.09 -1.41
CA LYS A 133 -19.50 10.22 -0.88
C LYS A 133 -18.23 9.79 -0.15
N ALA A 134 -18.20 8.58 0.44
CA ALA A 134 -16.97 8.06 1.04
C ALA A 134 -15.87 7.92 0.00
N ILE A 135 -16.20 7.36 -1.18
CA ILE A 135 -15.27 7.23 -2.31
C ILE A 135 -14.87 8.60 -2.86
N ASP A 136 -15.82 9.52 -2.97
CA ASP A 136 -15.55 10.87 -3.48
C ASP A 136 -14.56 11.63 -2.57
N ILE A 137 -14.75 11.55 -1.24
CA ILE A 137 -13.85 12.13 -0.24
C ILE A 137 -12.46 11.49 -0.32
N LEU A 138 -12.39 10.16 -0.30
CA LEU A 138 -11.13 9.42 -0.39
C LEU A 138 -10.38 9.78 -1.68
N THR A 139 -11.07 9.78 -2.82
CA THR A 139 -10.47 10.15 -4.10
C THR A 139 -9.98 11.59 -4.08
N PHE A 140 -10.80 12.53 -3.60
CA PHE A 140 -10.41 13.94 -3.52
C PHE A 140 -9.16 14.15 -2.66
N MET A 141 -9.09 13.52 -1.49
CA MET A 141 -7.96 13.63 -0.55
C MET A 141 -6.72 12.86 -1.01
N SER A 142 -6.87 11.89 -1.92
CA SER A 142 -5.75 11.08 -2.42
C SER A 142 -4.83 11.81 -3.38
N PHE A 143 -5.25 12.92 -3.95
CA PHE A 143 -4.49 13.64 -4.98
C PHE A 143 -4.15 15.07 -4.56
N SER A 144 -2.98 15.52 -4.98
CA SER A 144 -2.59 16.93 -4.89
C SER A 144 -3.55 17.83 -5.67
N THR A 145 -3.59 19.11 -5.36
CA THR A 145 -4.42 20.07 -6.09
C THR A 145 -4.09 20.08 -7.57
N ASP A 146 -2.80 20.06 -7.92
CA ASP A 146 -2.35 20.04 -9.32
C ASP A 146 -2.85 18.81 -10.07
N ALA A 147 -2.74 17.63 -9.47
CA ALA A 147 -3.22 16.39 -10.06
C ALA A 147 -4.75 16.38 -10.28
N ARG A 148 -5.51 17.02 -9.37
CA ARG A 148 -6.98 17.13 -9.46
C ARG A 148 -7.44 18.03 -10.61
N ILE A 149 -6.71 19.08 -10.92
CA ILE A 149 -7.06 20.02 -12.00
C ILE A 149 -6.42 19.66 -13.36
N GLY A 150 -5.77 18.50 -13.44
CA GLY A 150 -5.17 18.01 -14.69
C GLY A 150 -3.77 18.52 -14.99
N ASN A 151 -3.14 19.26 -14.06
CA ASN A 151 -1.75 19.70 -14.17
C ASN A 151 -0.79 18.61 -13.70
N ASN A 152 -0.85 17.45 -14.36
CA ASN A 152 0.01 16.31 -14.03
C ASN A 152 1.08 16.09 -15.11
N LYS A 153 2.19 15.45 -14.71
CA LYS A 153 3.33 15.19 -15.58
C LYS A 153 3.09 14.09 -16.63
N ASN A 154 1.99 13.34 -16.47
CA ASN A 154 1.61 12.26 -17.37
C ASN A 154 0.34 12.64 -18.14
N PRO A 155 0.46 13.33 -19.29
CA PRO A 155 -0.72 13.77 -20.04
C PRO A 155 -1.55 12.57 -20.54
N GLY A 156 -2.86 12.78 -20.65
CA GLY A 156 -3.79 11.77 -21.13
C GLY A 156 -4.29 10.78 -20.05
N MET A 157 -3.82 10.88 -18.81
CA MET A 157 -4.34 10.10 -17.69
C MET A 157 -5.29 10.92 -16.83
N TRP A 158 -6.51 10.45 -16.67
CA TRP A 158 -7.44 11.01 -15.69
C TRP A 158 -7.28 10.26 -14.35
N MET A 159 -6.31 10.70 -13.56
CA MET A 159 -5.86 10.02 -12.35
C MET A 159 -6.98 9.85 -11.31
N THR A 160 -7.72 10.92 -11.05
CA THR A 160 -8.78 10.94 -10.04
C THR A 160 -9.90 9.98 -10.39
N GLU A 161 -10.43 10.02 -11.62
CA GLU A 161 -11.53 9.13 -12.01
C GLU A 161 -11.07 7.68 -12.15
N GLY A 162 -9.82 7.43 -12.56
CA GLY A 162 -9.25 6.09 -12.57
C GLY A 162 -9.28 5.46 -11.17
N THR A 163 -8.83 6.20 -10.15
CA THR A 163 -8.86 5.76 -8.75
C THR A 163 -10.29 5.61 -8.23
N ARG A 164 -11.16 6.58 -8.53
CA ARG A 164 -12.58 6.51 -8.16
C ARG A 164 -13.26 5.26 -8.71
N ARG A 165 -13.06 4.96 -10.00
CA ARG A 165 -13.62 3.77 -10.65
C ARG A 165 -13.06 2.48 -10.07
N LEU A 166 -11.79 2.46 -9.69
CA LEU A 166 -11.19 1.31 -9.03
C LEU A 166 -11.89 1.03 -7.70
N MET A 167 -12.05 2.05 -6.83
CA MET A 167 -12.75 1.91 -5.56
C MET A 167 -14.23 1.53 -5.72
N GLN A 168 -14.91 2.06 -6.76
CA GLN A 168 -16.31 1.70 -7.05
C GLN A 168 -16.52 0.25 -7.46
N ARG A 169 -15.47 -0.46 -7.88
CA ARG A 169 -15.54 -1.90 -8.19
C ARG A 169 -15.44 -2.79 -6.96
N SER A 170 -15.04 -2.24 -5.82
CA SER A 170 -14.99 -3.01 -4.58
C SER A 170 -16.39 -3.42 -4.12
N ASP A 171 -16.49 -4.58 -3.49
CA ASP A 171 -17.74 -5.05 -2.92
C ASP A 171 -18.18 -4.17 -1.74
N LYS A 172 -19.45 -4.29 -1.37
CA LYS A 172 -20.01 -3.59 -0.21
C LYS A 172 -19.17 -3.86 1.04
N ASN A 173 -19.06 -2.84 1.88
CA ASN A 173 -18.34 -2.85 3.15
C ASN A 173 -16.81 -3.00 3.07
N VAL A 174 -16.20 -3.17 1.90
CA VAL A 174 -14.73 -3.25 1.75
C VAL A 174 -14.09 -1.98 2.29
N ILE A 175 -14.50 -0.82 1.81
CA ILE A 175 -13.92 0.47 2.22
C ILE A 175 -14.09 0.70 3.72
N PHE A 176 -15.28 0.43 4.27
CA PHE A 176 -15.52 0.55 5.71
C PHE A 176 -14.61 -0.35 6.54
N ASN A 177 -14.52 -1.63 6.15
CA ASN A 177 -13.68 -2.61 6.83
C ASN A 177 -12.20 -2.21 6.83
N ASP A 178 -11.71 -1.74 5.71
CA ASP A 178 -10.33 -1.30 5.54
C ASP A 178 -9.99 -0.07 6.39
N LEU A 179 -10.86 0.96 6.34
CA LEU A 179 -10.70 2.17 7.13
C LEU A 179 -10.74 1.86 8.64
N LEU A 180 -11.63 0.95 9.04
CA LEU A 180 -11.73 0.50 10.43
C LEU A 180 -10.47 -0.27 10.86
N ALA A 181 -9.94 -1.15 10.00
CA ALA A 181 -8.70 -1.87 10.26
C ALA A 181 -7.51 -0.91 10.44
N CYS A 182 -7.42 0.15 9.62
CA CYS A 182 -6.40 1.19 9.79
C CYS A 182 -6.54 1.93 11.12
N SER A 183 -7.76 2.36 11.49
CA SER A 183 -8.02 3.09 12.74
C SER A 183 -7.74 2.25 13.98
N ASN A 184 -7.98 0.95 13.92
CA ASN A 184 -7.81 0.04 15.06
C ASN A 184 -6.38 -0.48 15.23
N PHE A 185 -5.49 -0.23 14.27
CA PHE A 185 -4.09 -0.65 14.38
C PHE A 185 -3.32 0.28 15.32
N VAL A 186 -2.99 -0.20 16.53
CA VAL A 186 -2.41 0.60 17.62
C VAL A 186 -0.94 0.30 17.91
N ASP A 187 -0.39 -0.79 17.38
CA ASP A 187 0.94 -1.29 17.76
C ASP A 187 2.08 -0.84 16.81
N GLY A 188 1.82 0.08 15.88
CA GLY A 188 2.76 0.45 14.82
C GLY A 188 4.14 0.87 15.32
N LEU A 189 4.24 1.65 16.41
CA LEU A 189 5.52 2.07 16.98
C LEU A 189 6.32 0.89 17.53
N THR A 190 5.63 -0.02 18.20
CA THR A 190 6.26 -1.26 18.72
C THR A 190 6.73 -2.16 17.59
N LYS A 191 5.98 -2.21 16.48
CA LYS A 191 6.38 -2.97 15.29
C LYS A 191 7.58 -2.34 14.59
N ALA A 192 7.64 -1.01 14.45
CA ALA A 192 8.76 -0.30 13.85
C ALA A 192 10.09 -0.60 14.55
N LYS A 193 10.10 -0.68 15.90
CA LYS A 193 11.29 -1.05 16.70
C LYS A 193 11.84 -2.46 16.40
N LYS A 194 11.00 -3.37 15.91
CA LYS A 194 11.36 -4.75 15.60
C LYS A 194 11.96 -4.93 14.21
N ILE A 195 11.83 -3.93 13.34
CA ILE A 195 12.26 -4.04 11.94
C ILE A 195 13.79 -4.21 11.86
N LYS A 196 14.21 -5.27 11.17
CA LYS A 196 15.60 -5.56 10.82
C LYS A 196 15.89 -5.29 9.34
N ALA A 197 14.85 -5.28 8.53
CA ALA A 197 14.93 -5.04 7.09
C ALA A 197 15.44 -3.64 6.76
N LYS A 198 15.98 -3.46 5.54
CA LYS A 198 16.21 -2.12 4.99
C LYS A 198 14.84 -1.44 4.84
N ALA A 199 14.60 -0.36 5.59
CA ALA A 199 13.33 0.35 5.57
C ALA A 199 13.42 1.63 4.75
N LEU A 200 12.40 1.88 3.91
CA LEU A 200 12.22 3.11 3.14
C LEU A 200 10.78 3.59 3.30
N LEU A 201 10.61 4.85 3.68
CA LEU A 201 9.34 5.56 3.63
C LEU A 201 9.35 6.54 2.46
N ILE A 202 8.28 6.53 1.64
CA ILE A 202 8.06 7.47 0.55
C ILE A 202 6.80 8.26 0.88
N LEU A 203 6.96 9.58 1.11
CA LEU A 203 5.92 10.47 1.60
C LEU A 203 5.61 11.56 0.58
N GLY A 204 4.34 11.95 0.45
CA GLY A 204 3.92 13.07 -0.36
C GLY A 204 3.89 14.37 0.44
N GLU A 205 4.42 15.45 -0.15
CA GLU A 205 4.39 16.77 0.50
C GLU A 205 2.95 17.27 0.75
N ASN A 206 2.05 17.00 -0.20
CA ASN A 206 0.64 17.42 -0.19
C ASN A 206 -0.31 16.24 0.08
N ASP A 207 0.14 15.25 0.85
CA ASP A 207 -0.69 14.11 1.26
C ASP A 207 -1.67 14.54 2.36
N TYR A 208 -2.97 14.57 2.04
CA TYR A 208 -4.03 14.94 2.97
C TYR A 208 -4.56 13.75 3.79
N LEU A 209 -4.35 12.51 3.34
CA LEU A 209 -4.79 11.30 4.04
C LEU A 209 -3.78 10.86 5.10
N THR A 210 -2.49 10.88 4.74
CA THR A 210 -1.38 10.51 5.62
C THR A 210 -0.31 11.61 5.64
N PRO A 211 -0.62 12.79 6.22
CA PRO A 211 0.30 13.91 6.23
C PRO A 211 1.65 13.53 6.83
N LYS A 212 2.75 13.97 6.21
CA LYS A 212 4.12 13.59 6.60
C LYS A 212 4.46 13.83 8.07
N ASN A 213 3.88 14.86 8.69
CA ASN A 213 4.07 15.14 10.12
C ASN A 213 3.51 14.02 11.02
N LYS A 214 2.51 13.27 10.55
CA LYS A 214 1.95 12.10 11.23
C LYS A 214 2.84 10.84 11.10
N ALA A 215 3.81 10.82 10.19
CA ALA A 215 4.78 9.74 10.09
C ALA A 215 5.99 9.94 11.01
N LYS A 216 6.17 11.12 11.61
CA LYS A 216 7.38 11.47 12.38
C LYS A 216 7.67 10.49 13.52
N GLU A 217 6.70 10.25 14.38
CA GLU A 217 6.87 9.35 15.53
C GLU A 217 7.16 7.90 15.07
N LEU A 218 6.51 7.46 14.00
CA LEU A 218 6.81 6.15 13.39
C LEU A 218 8.26 6.07 12.92
N ILE A 219 8.74 7.10 12.21
CA ILE A 219 10.12 7.19 11.70
C ILE A 219 11.13 7.11 12.84
N GLU A 220 10.90 7.85 13.93
CA GLU A 220 11.78 7.88 15.12
C GLU A 220 11.89 6.53 15.84
N ASN A 221 10.91 5.63 15.62
CA ASN A 221 10.90 4.30 16.23
C ASN A 221 11.58 3.21 15.40
N PHE A 222 11.96 3.49 14.14
CA PHE A 222 12.79 2.57 13.38
C PHE A 222 14.25 2.64 13.86
N LYS A 223 14.94 1.50 13.88
CA LYS A 223 16.39 1.46 14.16
C LYS A 223 17.20 2.09 13.03
N SER A 224 16.75 1.90 11.80
CA SER A 224 17.35 2.47 10.59
C SER A 224 16.25 2.58 9.53
N VAL A 225 16.06 3.78 8.98
CA VAL A 225 15.07 4.03 7.94
C VAL A 225 15.53 5.19 7.05
N SER A 226 15.34 5.03 5.75
CA SER A 226 15.48 6.12 4.78
C SER A 226 14.11 6.74 4.55
N VAL A 227 14.07 8.06 4.37
CA VAL A 227 12.85 8.79 4.06
C VAL A 227 13.05 9.59 2.78
N LYS A 228 12.15 9.43 1.84
CA LYS A 228 12.09 10.19 0.59
C LYS A 228 10.78 10.97 0.57
N GLU A 229 10.86 12.27 0.38
CA GLU A 229 9.69 13.13 0.21
C GLU A 229 9.55 13.51 -1.26
N ILE A 230 8.34 13.35 -1.81
CA ILE A 230 8.02 13.77 -3.19
C ILE A 230 7.29 15.10 -3.15
N LYS A 231 7.97 16.14 -3.61
CA LYS A 231 7.42 17.50 -3.67
C LYS A 231 6.20 17.57 -4.59
N GLY A 232 5.18 18.29 -4.15
CA GLY A 232 3.94 18.51 -4.88
C GLY A 232 3.02 17.29 -4.98
N SER A 233 3.43 16.10 -4.50
CA SER A 233 2.62 14.87 -4.58
C SER A 233 1.64 14.75 -3.44
N GLY A 234 0.44 14.25 -3.73
CA GLY A 234 -0.55 13.82 -2.74
C GLY A 234 -0.29 12.41 -2.23
N HIS A 235 -1.36 11.74 -1.81
CA HIS A 235 -1.33 10.38 -1.26
C HIS A 235 -1.11 9.29 -2.31
N SER A 236 -1.61 9.50 -3.52
CA SER A 236 -1.47 8.53 -4.64
C SER A 236 -0.12 8.68 -5.36
N LEU A 237 0.98 8.68 -4.62
CA LEU A 237 2.33 8.94 -5.12
C LEU A 237 2.71 8.10 -6.34
N MET A 238 2.33 6.81 -6.34
CA MET A 238 2.63 5.87 -7.43
C MET A 238 1.82 6.19 -8.71
N ILE A 239 0.78 7.01 -8.61
CA ILE A 239 -0.02 7.47 -9.76
C ILE A 239 0.44 8.86 -10.20
N GLU A 240 0.67 9.77 -9.25
CA GLU A 240 1.09 11.15 -9.53
C GLU A 240 2.55 11.25 -10.01
N ASN A 241 3.45 10.48 -9.41
CA ASN A 241 4.89 10.51 -9.69
C ASN A 241 5.47 9.10 -9.87
N PRO A 242 4.95 8.28 -10.82
CA PRO A 242 5.29 6.87 -10.95
C PRO A 242 6.77 6.63 -11.21
N ASN A 243 7.42 7.46 -12.02
CA ASN A 243 8.84 7.29 -12.36
C ASN A 243 9.73 7.52 -11.13
N LEU A 244 9.47 8.58 -10.35
CA LEU A 244 10.26 8.89 -9.16
C LEU A 244 10.07 7.83 -8.07
N VAL A 245 8.83 7.34 -7.89
CA VAL A 245 8.57 6.20 -6.98
C VAL A 245 9.32 4.96 -7.46
N LEU A 246 9.32 4.70 -8.77
CA LEU A 246 10.03 3.57 -9.36
C LEU A 246 11.54 3.65 -9.12
N ASP A 247 12.14 4.83 -9.32
CA ASP A 247 13.58 5.07 -9.08
C ASP A 247 13.92 4.75 -7.61
N TYR A 248 13.12 5.24 -6.65
CA TYR A 248 13.34 4.95 -5.23
C TYR A 248 13.15 3.47 -4.87
N LEU A 249 12.19 2.78 -5.52
CA LEU A 249 12.03 1.34 -5.34
C LEU A 249 13.24 0.57 -5.88
N ALA A 250 13.77 0.96 -7.05
CA ALA A 250 14.92 0.31 -7.67
C ALA A 250 16.24 0.49 -6.87
N GLU A 251 16.32 1.53 -6.02
CA GLU A 251 17.47 1.73 -5.11
C GLU A 251 17.54 0.69 -3.99
N VAL A 252 16.40 0.09 -3.60
CA VAL A 252 16.31 -0.75 -2.39
C VAL A 252 15.83 -2.19 -2.63
N LEU A 253 15.26 -2.47 -3.81
CA LEU A 253 14.71 -3.77 -4.22
C LEU A 253 15.60 -4.48 -5.21
#